data_39c43520477cdbf4192b9b3f348b54d4
#
_entry.id   39c43520477cdbf4192b9b3f348b54d4
#
_cell.length_a   1.000
_cell.length_b   1.000
_cell.length_c   1.000
_cell.angle_alpha   90.00
_cell.angle_beta   90.00
_cell.angle_gamma   90.00
#
_symmetry.space_group_name_H-M   'P 1'
#
loop_
_entity.id
_entity.type
_entity.pdbx_description
1 polymer ?
#
loop_
_entity_poly.entity_id
_entity_poly.type
_entity_poly.pdbx_seq_one_letter_code
_entity_poly.pdbx_strand_id
1 'polypeptide(L)'
;MTKRIVFTGGSGKAGRHVVPWLKAKGHVILNVDLKPLECPGVNTLIADLTDTGQAFNALSMHFGFDGYETGKGPAKIDAVVHFAAVPRVLINPDNTTFEVNTVSTYNVIEAAMKLGIRKVIIASSETTYGVCFAEGDKDFHHFPLEEDYDTDPMDSYGLSKVVNEKTARAFAMRFGADIYALRIGNVIEPDEYPLFRNFLANPLSRKRNAWAYIDARDLGQIVHLCLQKDGLGYQIFNAVNDTITAIGPTAAFLKKHCPNTPHKREILGNEAPLSNRRAREILGFREEHDWRKYVKSE
;
A
#
# COMPACT_ATOMS: atom_id res chain seq x y z
N MET A 1 17.45 6.19 10.01
CA MET A 1 18.73 5.68 9.42
C MET A 1 18.53 5.42 7.94
N THR A 2 19.56 5.67 7.10
CA THR A 2 19.57 5.28 5.69
C THR A 2 19.48 3.76 5.55
N LYS A 3 18.71 3.27 4.61
CA LYS A 3 18.56 1.84 4.29
C LYS A 3 18.79 1.60 2.80
N ARG A 4 19.28 0.40 2.46
CA ARG A 4 19.35 -0.12 1.09
C ARG A 4 18.09 -0.94 0.85
N ILE A 5 17.28 -0.50 -0.11
CA ILE A 5 15.93 -1.00 -0.34
C ILE A 5 15.81 -1.55 -1.75
N VAL A 6 15.34 -2.77 -1.89
CA VAL A 6 14.76 -3.21 -3.16
C VAL A 6 13.29 -2.82 -3.16
N PHE A 7 12.90 -1.97 -4.09
CA PHE A 7 11.52 -1.54 -4.30
C PHE A 7 10.97 -2.18 -5.56
N THR A 8 9.91 -2.96 -5.45
CA THR A 8 9.28 -3.55 -6.62
C THR A 8 7.99 -2.82 -6.97
N GLY A 9 7.71 -2.65 -8.27
CA GLY A 9 6.53 -1.91 -8.71
C GLY A 9 6.70 -0.38 -8.63
N GLY A 10 7.96 0.10 -8.63
CA GLY A 10 8.27 1.53 -8.52
C GLY A 10 7.80 2.36 -9.72
N SER A 11 7.61 1.74 -10.88
CA SER A 11 7.13 2.43 -12.08
C SER A 11 5.60 2.53 -12.16
N GLY A 12 4.88 1.95 -11.19
CA GLY A 12 3.43 2.04 -11.06
C GLY A 12 2.95 3.36 -10.44
N LYS A 13 1.62 3.58 -10.41
CA LYS A 13 0.99 4.82 -9.92
C LYS A 13 1.48 5.24 -8.53
N ALA A 14 1.50 4.34 -7.56
CA ALA A 14 2.00 4.63 -6.22
C ALA A 14 3.53 4.75 -6.19
N GLY A 15 4.23 3.81 -6.85
CA GLY A 15 5.68 3.69 -6.79
C GLY A 15 6.41 4.92 -7.34
N ARG A 16 5.92 5.53 -8.43
CA ARG A 16 6.53 6.72 -9.05
C ARG A 16 6.56 7.96 -8.15
N HIS A 17 5.79 7.95 -7.06
CA HIS A 17 5.81 8.98 -6.02
C HIS A 17 6.55 8.52 -4.76
N VAL A 18 6.35 7.28 -4.34
CA VAL A 18 6.97 6.72 -3.14
C VAL A 18 8.48 6.58 -3.30
N VAL A 19 8.98 6.10 -4.45
CA VAL A 19 10.42 5.92 -4.68
C VAL A 19 11.20 7.24 -4.61
N PRO A 20 10.82 8.31 -5.34
CA PRO A 20 11.51 9.60 -5.21
C PRO A 20 11.44 10.18 -3.78
N TRP A 21 10.31 9.99 -3.10
CA TRP A 21 10.13 10.44 -1.72
C TRP A 21 11.10 9.72 -0.76
N LEU A 22 11.20 8.39 -0.85
CA LEU A 22 12.15 7.60 -0.04
C LEU A 22 13.60 7.96 -0.36
N LYS A 23 13.92 8.19 -1.64
CA LYS A 23 15.25 8.68 -2.03
C LYS A 23 15.57 10.02 -1.40
N ALA A 24 14.62 10.97 -1.40
CA ALA A 24 14.79 12.27 -0.76
C ALA A 24 15.02 12.17 0.76
N LYS A 25 14.56 11.08 1.40
CA LYS A 25 14.88 10.74 2.80
C LYS A 25 16.24 10.05 2.98
N GLY A 26 17.03 9.94 1.92
CA GLY A 26 18.41 9.42 1.96
C GLY A 26 18.51 7.90 1.83
N HIS A 27 17.45 7.19 1.44
CA HIS A 27 17.54 5.75 1.16
C HIS A 27 18.22 5.48 -0.18
N VAL A 28 18.93 4.36 -0.28
CA VAL A 28 19.51 3.84 -1.53
C VAL A 28 18.55 2.79 -2.08
N ILE A 29 18.09 2.98 -3.32
CA ILE A 29 16.99 2.20 -3.87
C ILE A 29 17.39 1.55 -5.19
N LEU A 30 17.11 0.25 -5.33
CA LEU A 30 17.00 -0.45 -6.61
C LEU A 30 15.52 -0.65 -6.90
N ASN A 31 15.03 -0.12 -8.02
CA ASN A 31 13.70 -0.44 -8.51
C ASN A 31 13.71 -1.77 -9.26
N VAL A 32 12.67 -2.58 -9.09
CA VAL A 32 12.43 -3.81 -9.86
C VAL A 32 11.03 -3.74 -10.43
N ASP A 33 10.90 -3.77 -11.74
CA ASP A 33 9.62 -3.60 -12.42
C ASP A 33 9.67 -4.22 -13.82
N LEU A 34 8.54 -4.33 -14.50
CA LEU A 34 8.45 -4.68 -15.92
C LEU A 34 8.74 -3.49 -16.85
N LYS A 35 8.84 -2.28 -16.31
CA LYS A 35 9.09 -1.03 -17.02
C LYS A 35 10.11 -0.17 -16.26
N PRO A 36 10.92 0.62 -16.94
CA PRO A 36 11.84 1.54 -16.27
C PRO A 36 11.08 2.62 -15.48
N LEU A 37 11.71 3.07 -14.39
CA LEU A 37 11.28 4.23 -13.62
C LEU A 37 12.16 5.42 -13.98
N GLU A 38 11.56 6.52 -14.36
CA GLU A 38 12.26 7.79 -14.55
C GLU A 38 12.49 8.48 -13.20
N CYS A 39 13.56 8.11 -12.50
CA CYS A 39 13.97 8.73 -11.24
C CYS A 39 15.52 8.83 -11.21
N PRO A 40 16.11 10.03 -11.37
CA PRO A 40 17.57 10.19 -11.39
C PRO A 40 18.23 9.51 -10.19
N GLY A 41 19.28 8.69 -10.45
CA GLY A 41 20.03 7.96 -9.40
C GLY A 41 19.26 6.82 -8.73
N VAL A 42 18.21 6.31 -9.37
CA VAL A 42 17.56 5.03 -9.07
C VAL A 42 17.62 4.17 -10.31
N ASN A 43 18.35 3.06 -10.24
CA ASN A 43 18.37 2.09 -11.33
C ASN A 43 17.13 1.21 -11.31
N THR A 44 16.67 0.78 -12.48
CA THR A 44 15.61 -0.21 -12.62
C THR A 44 16.16 -1.51 -13.18
N LEU A 45 15.99 -2.59 -12.45
CA LEU A 45 16.13 -3.95 -12.96
C LEU A 45 14.78 -4.37 -13.57
N ILE A 46 14.79 -4.73 -14.84
CA ILE A 46 13.61 -5.28 -15.52
C ILE A 46 13.53 -6.77 -15.18
N ALA A 47 12.49 -7.17 -14.45
CA ALA A 47 12.32 -8.55 -14.01
C ALA A 47 10.83 -8.90 -13.80
N ASP A 48 10.48 -10.14 -14.18
CA ASP A 48 9.19 -10.75 -13.89
C ASP A 48 9.28 -11.49 -12.54
N LEU A 49 8.57 -10.99 -11.54
CA LEU A 49 8.61 -11.54 -10.18
C LEU A 49 7.74 -12.79 -10.01
N THR A 50 6.99 -13.19 -11.03
CA THR A 50 6.35 -14.52 -11.07
C THR A 50 7.38 -15.63 -11.32
N ASP A 51 8.54 -15.29 -11.89
CA ASP A 51 9.70 -16.15 -11.99
C ASP A 51 10.52 -16.12 -10.68
N THR A 52 10.62 -17.24 -10.01
CA THR A 52 11.36 -17.37 -8.74
C THR A 52 12.83 -17.03 -8.90
N GLY A 53 13.47 -17.42 -10.01
CA GLY A 53 14.89 -17.14 -10.27
C GLY A 53 15.16 -15.64 -10.41
N GLN A 54 14.28 -14.92 -11.12
CA GLN A 54 14.37 -13.47 -11.26
C GLN A 54 14.13 -12.76 -9.92
N ALA A 55 13.17 -13.25 -9.10
CA ALA A 55 12.94 -12.68 -7.76
C ALA A 55 14.18 -12.83 -6.85
N PHE A 56 14.81 -14.01 -6.81
CA PHE A 56 16.07 -14.21 -6.06
C PHE A 56 17.21 -13.36 -6.58
N ASN A 57 17.37 -13.27 -7.92
CA ASN A 57 18.40 -12.44 -8.54
C ASN A 57 18.22 -10.96 -8.18
N ALA A 58 17.00 -10.43 -8.28
CA ALA A 58 16.70 -9.04 -7.92
C ALA A 58 17.07 -8.69 -6.47
N LEU A 59 17.02 -9.65 -5.56
CA LEU A 59 17.32 -9.47 -4.13
C LEU A 59 18.79 -9.84 -3.76
N SER A 60 19.63 -10.10 -4.75
CA SER A 60 21.05 -10.46 -4.53
C SER A 60 22.02 -9.70 -5.46
N MET A 61 21.55 -8.68 -6.19
CA MET A 61 22.35 -7.92 -7.14
C MET A 61 22.97 -6.64 -6.55
N HIS A 62 23.93 -6.09 -7.30
CA HIS A 62 24.38 -4.71 -7.11
C HIS A 62 23.29 -3.71 -7.49
N PHE A 63 23.23 -2.56 -6.81
CA PHE A 63 22.26 -1.49 -7.10
C PHE A 63 22.69 -0.56 -8.24
N GLY A 64 23.97 -0.62 -8.62
CA GLY A 64 24.56 0.18 -9.69
C GLY A 64 25.97 -0.26 -10.01
N PHE A 65 26.58 0.31 -11.05
CA PHE A 65 27.92 -0.03 -11.52
C PHE A 65 29.00 0.26 -10.46
N ASP A 66 28.83 1.29 -9.65
CA ASP A 66 29.74 1.63 -8.53
C ASP A 66 29.92 0.46 -7.55
N GLY A 67 28.92 -0.39 -7.42
CA GLY A 67 28.99 -1.61 -6.62
C GLY A 67 30.02 -2.62 -7.11
N TYR A 68 30.25 -2.70 -8.42
CA TYR A 68 31.24 -3.62 -9.00
C TYR A 68 32.67 -3.15 -8.76
N GLU A 69 32.91 -1.86 -8.66
CA GLU A 69 34.25 -1.27 -8.45
C GLU A 69 34.83 -1.63 -7.07
N THR A 70 33.97 -1.95 -6.10
CA THR A 70 34.39 -2.28 -4.74
C THR A 70 35.08 -3.64 -4.61
N GLY A 71 34.82 -4.59 -5.51
CA GLY A 71 35.29 -5.97 -5.45
C GLY A 71 34.78 -6.76 -4.24
N LYS A 72 33.77 -6.24 -3.50
CA LYS A 72 33.25 -6.83 -2.24
C LYS A 72 31.96 -7.62 -2.41
N GLY A 73 31.52 -7.80 -3.67
CA GLY A 73 30.19 -8.38 -3.97
C GLY A 73 29.02 -7.43 -3.65
N PRO A 74 27.79 -7.90 -3.85
CA PRO A 74 26.60 -7.08 -3.59
C PRO A 74 26.49 -6.69 -2.11
N ALA A 75 26.18 -5.42 -1.87
CA ALA A 75 25.99 -4.95 -0.50
C ALA A 75 24.67 -5.49 0.09
N LYS A 76 24.65 -5.71 1.39
CA LYS A 76 23.47 -6.21 2.11
C LYS A 76 22.27 -5.31 1.87
N ILE A 77 21.13 -5.94 1.59
CA ILE A 77 19.82 -5.29 1.48
C ILE A 77 19.19 -5.25 2.87
N ASP A 78 18.71 -4.08 3.29
CA ASP A 78 18.10 -3.87 4.60
C ASP A 78 16.61 -4.17 4.60
N ALA A 79 15.93 -3.89 3.48
CA ALA A 79 14.48 -4.07 3.37
C ALA A 79 14.01 -4.28 1.93
N VAL A 80 12.85 -4.90 1.80
CA VAL A 80 12.08 -4.97 0.55
C VAL A 80 10.78 -4.21 0.71
N VAL A 81 10.42 -3.39 -0.29
CA VAL A 81 9.10 -2.79 -0.45
C VAL A 81 8.49 -3.37 -1.71
N HIS A 82 7.46 -4.21 -1.57
CA HIS A 82 6.85 -4.95 -2.66
C HIS A 82 5.50 -4.36 -3.04
N PHE A 83 5.50 -3.53 -4.10
CA PHE A 83 4.31 -2.89 -4.67
C PHE A 83 3.95 -3.42 -6.06
N ALA A 84 4.81 -4.27 -6.65
CA ALA A 84 4.53 -4.90 -7.95
C ALA A 84 3.26 -5.75 -7.86
N ALA A 85 2.29 -5.44 -8.71
CA ALA A 85 1.01 -6.15 -8.79
C ALA A 85 0.24 -5.74 -10.04
N VAL A 86 -0.71 -6.56 -10.48
CA VAL A 86 -1.85 -6.10 -11.27
C VAL A 86 -2.76 -5.31 -10.29
N PRO A 87 -2.95 -3.99 -10.47
CA PRO A 87 -3.39 -3.10 -9.37
C PRO A 87 -4.91 -3.02 -9.18
N ARG A 88 -5.70 -3.72 -9.99
CA ARG A 88 -7.17 -3.79 -9.88
C ARG A 88 -7.74 -4.83 -10.84
N VAL A 89 -9.03 -5.11 -10.69
CA VAL A 89 -9.81 -5.88 -11.66
C VAL A 89 -9.90 -5.18 -13.04
N LEU A 90 -10.32 -5.89 -14.07
CA LEU A 90 -10.56 -5.40 -15.43
C LEU A 90 -9.30 -4.85 -16.15
N ILE A 91 -8.11 -5.30 -15.73
CA ILE A 91 -6.85 -5.08 -16.47
C ILE A 91 -6.46 -6.37 -17.18
N ASN A 92 -6.44 -7.46 -16.42
CA ASN A 92 -6.18 -8.81 -16.89
C ASN A 92 -7.38 -9.72 -16.55
N PRO A 93 -7.47 -10.92 -17.15
CA PRO A 93 -8.39 -11.96 -16.67
C PRO A 93 -8.22 -12.24 -15.18
N ASP A 94 -9.29 -12.63 -14.51
CA ASP A 94 -9.31 -12.80 -13.06
C ASP A 94 -8.26 -13.80 -12.54
N ASN A 95 -8.15 -14.95 -13.19
CA ASN A 95 -7.15 -15.95 -12.84
C ASN A 95 -5.72 -15.41 -12.98
N THR A 96 -5.43 -14.66 -14.05
CA THR A 96 -4.12 -14.02 -14.27
C THR A 96 -3.83 -12.96 -13.20
N THR A 97 -4.83 -12.14 -12.84
CA THR A 97 -4.71 -11.15 -11.77
C THR A 97 -4.38 -11.83 -10.44
N PHE A 98 -5.10 -12.89 -10.10
CA PHE A 98 -4.87 -13.67 -8.87
C PHE A 98 -3.48 -14.32 -8.88
N GLU A 99 -3.13 -15.04 -9.96
CA GLU A 99 -1.86 -15.74 -10.09
C GLU A 99 -0.67 -14.78 -9.99
N VAL A 100 -0.63 -13.73 -10.82
CA VAL A 100 0.46 -12.75 -10.82
C VAL A 100 0.66 -12.14 -9.43
N ASN A 101 -0.41 -11.72 -8.79
CA ASN A 101 -0.32 -11.05 -7.49
C ASN A 101 0.11 -11.99 -6.36
N THR A 102 -0.37 -13.25 -6.36
CA THR A 102 -0.05 -14.19 -5.29
C THR A 102 1.33 -14.81 -5.46
N VAL A 103 1.68 -15.22 -6.68
CA VAL A 103 2.98 -15.85 -6.98
C VAL A 103 4.12 -14.86 -6.81
N SER A 104 3.99 -13.63 -7.36
CA SER A 104 5.05 -12.63 -7.20
C SER A 104 5.29 -12.26 -5.74
N THR A 105 4.22 -12.09 -4.94
CA THR A 105 4.34 -11.78 -3.51
C THR A 105 4.99 -12.94 -2.74
N TYR A 106 4.60 -14.17 -3.03
CA TYR A 106 5.22 -15.36 -2.41
C TYR A 106 6.71 -15.42 -2.74
N ASN A 107 7.08 -15.32 -4.01
CA ASN A 107 8.46 -15.39 -4.48
C ASN A 107 9.35 -14.31 -3.84
N VAL A 108 8.85 -13.07 -3.78
CA VAL A 108 9.61 -11.95 -3.18
C VAL A 108 9.81 -12.13 -1.69
N ILE A 109 8.76 -12.53 -0.94
CA ILE A 109 8.88 -12.77 0.50
C ILE A 109 9.80 -13.97 0.77
N GLU A 110 9.64 -15.07 0.01
CA GLU A 110 10.50 -16.26 0.15
C GLU A 110 11.97 -15.91 -0.10
N ALA A 111 12.26 -15.22 -1.21
CA ALA A 111 13.62 -14.80 -1.54
C ALA A 111 14.20 -13.89 -0.45
N ALA A 112 13.43 -12.89 0.03
CA ALA A 112 13.86 -12.00 1.10
C ALA A 112 14.24 -12.80 2.36
N MET A 113 13.37 -13.71 2.82
CA MET A 113 13.60 -14.50 4.02
C MET A 113 14.82 -15.44 3.89
N LYS A 114 14.96 -16.12 2.75
CA LYS A 114 16.07 -17.04 2.49
C LYS A 114 17.41 -16.32 2.33
N LEU A 115 17.41 -15.10 1.82
CA LEU A 115 18.59 -14.22 1.71
C LEU A 115 18.89 -13.43 3.00
N GLY A 116 18.13 -13.65 4.07
CA GLY A 116 18.36 -13.02 5.37
C GLY A 116 17.82 -11.60 5.50
N ILE A 117 17.00 -11.12 4.57
CA ILE A 117 16.35 -9.81 4.67
C ILE A 117 15.12 -9.97 5.56
N ARG A 118 15.10 -9.30 6.72
CA ARG A 118 14.07 -9.49 7.75
C ARG A 118 13.03 -8.36 7.82
N LYS A 119 13.11 -7.38 6.92
CA LYS A 119 12.13 -6.29 6.79
C LYS A 119 11.50 -6.32 5.41
N VAL A 120 10.18 -6.57 5.35
CA VAL A 120 9.40 -6.54 4.11
C VAL A 120 8.13 -5.71 4.33
N ILE A 121 7.82 -4.83 3.37
CA ILE A 121 6.58 -4.07 3.34
C ILE A 121 5.84 -4.47 2.05
N ILE A 122 4.62 -4.94 2.16
CA ILE A 122 3.83 -5.35 0.99
C ILE A 122 2.63 -4.43 0.77
N ALA A 123 2.28 -4.20 -0.49
CA ALA A 123 1.03 -3.55 -0.86
C ALA A 123 -0.14 -4.53 -0.73
N SER A 124 -0.94 -4.39 0.33
CA SER A 124 -2.31 -4.86 0.41
C SER A 124 -3.25 -3.76 -0.11
N SER A 125 -4.55 -3.85 0.13
CA SER A 125 -5.53 -2.93 -0.43
C SER A 125 -6.77 -2.79 0.44
N GLU A 126 -7.45 -1.64 0.38
CA GLU A 126 -8.80 -1.45 0.93
C GLU A 126 -9.82 -2.43 0.33
N THR A 127 -9.53 -3.01 -0.85
CA THR A 127 -10.41 -3.99 -1.49
C THR A 127 -10.57 -5.28 -0.71
N THR A 128 -9.65 -5.58 0.21
CA THR A 128 -9.77 -6.71 1.14
C THR A 128 -11.03 -6.66 1.98
N TYR A 129 -11.59 -5.48 2.24
CA TYR A 129 -12.83 -5.29 2.99
C TYR A 129 -14.10 -5.70 2.22
N GLY A 130 -13.96 -6.00 0.93
CA GLY A 130 -15.01 -6.60 0.12
C GLY A 130 -16.12 -5.67 -0.33
N VAL A 131 -15.96 -4.34 -0.25
CA VAL A 131 -16.95 -3.37 -0.73
C VAL A 131 -16.55 -2.75 -2.06
N CYS A 132 -15.25 -2.53 -2.30
CA CYS A 132 -14.74 -1.77 -3.43
C CYS A 132 -15.18 -2.36 -4.79
N PHE A 133 -15.01 -3.67 -4.99
CA PHE A 133 -15.37 -4.39 -6.22
C PHE A 133 -16.47 -5.42 -5.98
N ALA A 134 -17.35 -5.18 -4.99
CA ALA A 134 -18.49 -6.04 -4.73
C ALA A 134 -19.51 -6.02 -5.88
N GLU A 135 -20.15 -7.17 -6.10
CA GLU A 135 -21.34 -7.26 -6.92
C GLU A 135 -22.52 -6.55 -6.23
N GLY A 136 -23.25 -5.74 -6.98
CA GLY A 136 -24.38 -4.96 -6.47
C GLY A 136 -23.97 -3.83 -5.52
N ASP A 137 -24.91 -3.38 -4.69
CA ASP A 137 -24.70 -2.37 -3.65
C ASP A 137 -24.48 -3.03 -2.28
N LYS A 138 -23.21 -3.34 -1.96
CA LYS A 138 -22.84 -3.92 -0.67
C LYS A 138 -22.69 -2.83 0.38
N ASP A 139 -23.32 -3.02 1.52
CA ASP A 139 -23.14 -2.18 2.71
C ASP A 139 -21.97 -2.66 3.59
N PHE A 140 -21.58 -1.81 4.51
CA PHE A 140 -20.54 -2.10 5.51
C PHE A 140 -21.14 -2.86 6.69
N HIS A 141 -20.37 -3.78 7.30
CA HIS A 141 -20.78 -4.49 8.52
C HIS A 141 -20.84 -3.55 9.72
N HIS A 142 -19.92 -2.60 9.80
CA HIS A 142 -19.86 -1.56 10.84
C HIS A 142 -18.89 -0.44 10.45
N PHE A 143 -18.94 0.67 11.19
CA PHE A 143 -17.94 1.73 11.14
C PHE A 143 -17.24 1.90 12.49
N PRO A 144 -15.98 2.41 12.49
CA PRO A 144 -15.09 2.53 11.35
C PRO A 144 -14.57 1.17 10.87
N LEU A 145 -14.00 1.14 9.64
CA LEU A 145 -13.22 0.00 9.14
C LEU A 145 -11.81 0.12 9.72
N GLU A 146 -11.49 -0.73 10.66
CA GLU A 146 -10.15 -0.88 11.26
C GLU A 146 -9.51 -2.20 10.79
N GLU A 147 -8.26 -2.48 11.12
CA GLU A 147 -7.53 -3.61 10.56
C GLU A 147 -8.05 -4.98 10.99
N ASP A 148 -8.87 -5.04 12.06
CA ASP A 148 -9.57 -6.23 12.54
C ASP A 148 -10.95 -6.47 11.87
N TYR A 149 -11.35 -5.59 10.96
CA TYR A 149 -12.57 -5.77 10.16
C TYR A 149 -12.46 -7.00 9.26
N ASP A 150 -13.61 -7.68 9.03
CA ASP A 150 -13.69 -8.86 8.16
C ASP A 150 -13.17 -8.58 6.75
N THR A 151 -12.58 -9.59 6.16
CA THR A 151 -12.02 -9.53 4.80
C THR A 151 -12.81 -10.44 3.87
N ASP A 152 -13.81 -9.87 3.18
CA ASP A 152 -14.79 -10.57 2.37
C ASP A 152 -14.79 -10.15 0.88
N PRO A 153 -13.64 -10.14 0.18
CA PRO A 153 -13.60 -9.74 -1.22
C PRO A 153 -14.38 -10.74 -2.09
N MET A 154 -15.12 -10.23 -3.06
CA MET A 154 -15.81 -11.02 -4.08
C MET A 154 -15.00 -11.12 -5.38
N ASP A 155 -13.97 -10.32 -5.51
CA ASP A 155 -13.15 -10.18 -6.72
C ASP A 155 -11.77 -10.83 -6.57
N SER A 156 -11.16 -11.15 -7.71
CA SER A 156 -9.85 -11.81 -7.79
C SER A 156 -8.70 -10.96 -7.24
N TYR A 157 -8.78 -9.63 -7.40
CA TYR A 157 -7.77 -8.71 -6.91
C TYR A 157 -7.80 -8.62 -5.38
N GLY A 158 -8.96 -8.33 -4.79
CA GLY A 158 -9.13 -8.30 -3.34
C GLY A 158 -8.76 -9.64 -2.69
N LEU A 159 -9.20 -10.75 -3.28
CA LEU A 159 -8.85 -12.10 -2.82
C LEU A 159 -7.33 -12.32 -2.85
N SER A 160 -6.65 -11.92 -3.93
CA SER A 160 -5.19 -12.03 -4.01
C SER A 160 -4.48 -11.27 -2.87
N LYS A 161 -5.01 -10.09 -2.48
CA LYS A 161 -4.45 -9.31 -1.37
C LYS A 161 -4.67 -9.97 -0.01
N VAL A 162 -5.81 -10.60 0.22
CA VAL A 162 -6.06 -11.40 1.44
C VAL A 162 -5.07 -12.57 1.52
N VAL A 163 -4.86 -13.30 0.42
CA VAL A 163 -3.87 -14.40 0.35
C VAL A 163 -2.46 -13.87 0.64
N ASN A 164 -2.09 -12.71 0.10
CA ASN A 164 -0.79 -12.08 0.34
C ASN A 164 -0.60 -11.69 1.82
N GLU A 165 -1.63 -11.19 2.50
CA GLU A 165 -1.58 -10.92 3.95
C GLU A 165 -1.37 -12.22 4.75
N LYS A 166 -2.03 -13.31 4.39
CA LYS A 166 -1.83 -14.62 5.04
C LYS A 166 -0.43 -15.18 4.79
N THR A 167 0.07 -15.06 3.55
CA THR A 167 1.45 -15.41 3.18
C THR A 167 2.46 -14.61 4.02
N ALA A 168 2.32 -13.31 4.07
CA ALA A 168 3.17 -12.43 4.85
C ALA A 168 3.20 -12.81 6.34
N ARG A 169 2.03 -13.09 6.94
CA ARG A 169 1.90 -13.54 8.32
C ARG A 169 2.63 -14.86 8.57
N ALA A 170 2.46 -15.85 7.67
CA ALA A 170 3.10 -17.16 7.80
C ALA A 170 4.63 -17.04 7.79
N PHE A 171 5.17 -16.24 6.85
CA PHE A 171 6.62 -16.02 6.77
C PHE A 171 7.15 -15.20 7.96
N ALA A 172 6.44 -14.17 8.41
CA ALA A 172 6.83 -13.39 9.59
C ALA A 172 6.96 -14.29 10.83
N MET A 173 5.97 -15.15 11.06
CA MET A 173 6.00 -16.12 12.17
C MET A 173 7.13 -17.14 12.04
N ARG A 174 7.32 -17.70 10.83
CA ARG A 174 8.34 -18.74 10.57
C ARG A 174 9.77 -18.22 10.74
N PHE A 175 10.05 -16.98 10.33
CA PHE A 175 11.39 -16.42 10.26
C PHE A 175 11.69 -15.37 11.35
N GLY A 176 10.74 -15.07 12.24
CA GLY A 176 10.88 -14.00 13.21
C GLY A 176 11.15 -12.64 12.56
N ALA A 177 10.43 -12.34 11.46
CA ALA A 177 10.66 -11.18 10.61
C ALA A 177 9.58 -10.12 10.79
N ASP A 178 9.93 -8.86 10.51
CA ASP A 178 8.99 -7.75 10.40
C ASP A 178 8.43 -7.71 8.98
N ILE A 179 7.20 -8.14 8.80
CA ILE A 179 6.49 -8.04 7.52
C ILE A 179 5.21 -7.24 7.72
N TYR A 180 5.13 -6.07 7.07
CA TYR A 180 4.01 -5.15 7.21
C TYR A 180 3.20 -5.08 5.93
N ALA A 181 1.89 -5.32 6.05
CA ALA A 181 0.94 -5.20 4.95
C ALA A 181 0.24 -3.84 5.03
N LEU A 182 0.30 -3.06 3.97
CA LEU A 182 -0.39 -1.78 3.86
C LEU A 182 -1.69 -1.98 3.08
N ARG A 183 -2.85 -1.90 3.74
CA ARG A 183 -4.14 -1.79 3.07
C ARG A 183 -4.27 -0.38 2.50
N ILE A 184 -3.75 -0.23 1.28
CA ILE A 184 -3.66 1.06 0.60
C ILE A 184 -5.05 1.43 0.09
N GLY A 185 -5.50 2.63 0.46
CA GLY A 185 -6.73 3.23 -0.07
C GLY A 185 -6.55 3.72 -1.51
N ASN A 186 -7.59 4.34 -2.06
CA ASN A 186 -7.50 4.93 -3.39
C ASN A 186 -6.38 5.97 -3.47
N VAL A 187 -5.32 5.65 -4.20
CA VAL A 187 -4.15 6.54 -4.35
C VAL A 187 -4.51 7.74 -5.22
N ILE A 188 -4.31 8.93 -4.66
CA ILE A 188 -4.48 10.22 -5.32
C ILE A 188 -3.12 10.84 -5.57
N GLU A 189 -2.85 11.19 -6.83
CA GLU A 189 -1.64 11.89 -7.24
C GLU A 189 -1.83 13.42 -7.12
N PRO A 190 -0.76 14.21 -7.04
CA PRO A 190 -0.87 15.67 -6.86
C PRO A 190 -1.70 16.39 -7.92
N ASP A 191 -1.75 15.89 -9.14
CA ASP A 191 -2.52 16.43 -10.27
C ASP A 191 -3.97 15.90 -10.33
N GLU A 192 -4.33 14.92 -9.50
CA GLU A 192 -5.68 14.36 -9.43
C GLU A 192 -6.62 15.08 -8.45
N TYR A 193 -6.16 16.05 -7.68
CA TYR A 193 -7.04 16.78 -6.74
C TYR A 193 -8.26 17.46 -7.39
N PRO A 194 -8.23 17.92 -8.64
CA PRO A 194 -9.45 18.39 -9.31
C PRO A 194 -10.60 17.38 -9.35
N LEU A 195 -10.33 16.07 -9.26
CA LEU A 195 -11.34 15.01 -9.19
C LEU A 195 -12.24 15.13 -7.95
N PHE A 196 -11.72 15.72 -6.85
CA PHE A 196 -12.50 15.88 -5.62
C PHE A 196 -13.76 16.73 -5.81
N ARG A 197 -13.78 17.67 -6.76
CA ARG A 197 -15.00 18.41 -7.09
C ARG A 197 -16.14 17.45 -7.49
N ASN A 198 -15.84 16.44 -8.31
CA ASN A 198 -16.81 15.42 -8.70
C ASN A 198 -17.20 14.53 -7.51
N PHE A 199 -16.23 14.18 -6.63
CA PHE A 199 -16.51 13.40 -5.43
C PHE A 199 -17.43 14.15 -4.47
N LEU A 200 -17.26 15.46 -4.31
CA LEU A 200 -18.10 16.30 -3.46
C LEU A 200 -19.49 16.52 -4.07
N ALA A 201 -19.59 16.67 -5.39
CA ALA A 201 -20.87 16.80 -6.09
C ALA A 201 -21.70 15.51 -6.07
N ASN A 202 -21.02 14.34 -6.09
CA ASN A 202 -21.67 13.02 -6.00
C ASN A 202 -20.96 12.14 -4.95
N PRO A 203 -21.19 12.37 -3.65
CA PRO A 203 -20.48 11.66 -2.59
C PRO A 203 -20.68 10.14 -2.61
N LEU A 204 -21.83 9.65 -3.08
CA LEU A 204 -22.08 8.20 -3.16
C LEU A 204 -21.16 7.48 -4.13
N SER A 205 -20.57 8.18 -5.11
CA SER A 205 -19.55 7.61 -6.00
C SER A 205 -18.32 7.08 -5.23
N ARG A 206 -18.11 7.57 -3.99
CA ARG A 206 -16.99 7.18 -3.11
C ARG A 206 -17.36 6.14 -2.05
N LYS A 207 -18.62 5.65 -2.01
CA LYS A 207 -19.07 4.62 -1.08
C LYS A 207 -18.13 3.39 -1.13
N ARG A 208 -17.81 2.94 -2.34
CA ARG A 208 -16.97 1.74 -2.58
C ARG A 208 -15.53 1.85 -2.02
N ASN A 209 -15.03 3.07 -1.79
CA ASN A 209 -13.76 3.34 -1.13
C ASN A 209 -13.94 3.74 0.35
N ALA A 210 -15.11 3.50 0.95
CA ALA A 210 -15.44 4.01 2.28
C ALA A 210 -15.13 5.50 2.44
N TRP A 211 -15.29 6.28 1.37
CA TRP A 211 -14.96 7.72 1.29
C TRP A 211 -13.53 8.07 1.72
N ALA A 212 -12.61 7.12 1.69
CA ALA A 212 -11.21 7.32 2.01
C ALA A 212 -10.35 7.51 0.74
N TYR A 213 -9.13 7.96 0.94
CA TYR A 213 -8.07 8.09 -0.08
C TYR A 213 -6.71 8.06 0.61
N ILE A 214 -5.66 7.98 -0.17
CA ILE A 214 -4.29 8.27 0.28
C ILE A 214 -3.60 9.16 -0.76
N ASP A 215 -3.02 10.29 -0.32
CA ASP A 215 -2.08 11.03 -1.16
C ASP A 215 -0.82 10.22 -1.38
N ALA A 216 -0.35 10.15 -2.62
CA ALA A 216 0.80 9.34 -2.99
C ALA A 216 2.09 9.72 -2.22
N ARG A 217 2.21 10.99 -1.76
CA ARG A 217 3.35 11.47 -0.96
C ARG A 217 3.20 11.06 0.51
N ASP A 218 1.97 11.10 1.06
CA ASP A 218 1.66 10.61 2.41
C ASP A 218 1.84 9.09 2.49
N LEU A 219 1.59 8.36 1.40
CA LEU A 219 1.94 6.94 1.30
C LEU A 219 3.47 6.75 1.40
N GLY A 220 4.26 7.63 0.78
CA GLY A 220 5.72 7.65 0.95
C GLY A 220 6.14 7.81 2.41
N GLN A 221 5.47 8.69 3.17
CA GLN A 221 5.69 8.85 4.60
C GLN A 221 5.38 7.55 5.37
N ILE A 222 4.22 6.91 5.11
CA ILE A 222 3.85 5.65 5.77
C ILE A 222 4.90 4.56 5.52
N VAL A 223 5.35 4.39 4.26
CA VAL A 223 6.39 3.41 3.92
C VAL A 223 7.69 3.71 4.66
N HIS A 224 8.11 4.98 4.71
CA HIS A 224 9.31 5.37 5.45
C HIS A 224 9.20 5.06 6.95
N LEU A 225 8.07 5.36 7.56
CA LEU A 225 7.81 5.07 8.98
C LEU A 225 7.84 3.55 9.25
N CYS A 226 7.28 2.75 8.37
CA CYS A 226 7.38 1.29 8.41
C CYS A 226 8.84 0.81 8.34
N LEU A 227 9.66 1.42 7.49
CA LEU A 227 11.10 1.12 7.38
C LEU A 227 11.89 1.47 8.63
N GLN A 228 11.46 2.47 9.40
CA GLN A 228 12.12 2.90 10.63
C GLN A 228 11.65 2.13 11.88
N LYS A 229 10.53 1.43 11.82
CA LYS A 229 9.92 0.73 12.95
C LYS A 229 10.24 -0.76 12.89
N ASP A 230 11.00 -1.25 13.82
CA ASP A 230 11.44 -2.65 13.91
C ASP A 230 10.82 -3.36 15.13
N GLY A 231 10.79 -4.70 15.10
CA GLY A 231 10.36 -5.53 16.22
C GLY A 231 8.88 -5.72 16.40
N LEU A 232 8.06 -5.41 15.40
CA LEU A 232 6.60 -5.56 15.49
C LEU A 232 6.09 -6.90 14.92
N GLY A 233 6.94 -7.70 14.29
CA GLY A 233 6.56 -8.95 13.62
C GLY A 233 5.63 -8.70 12.43
N TYR A 234 4.51 -9.43 12.37
CA TYR A 234 3.49 -9.20 11.34
C TYR A 234 2.53 -8.08 11.75
N GLN A 235 2.35 -7.10 10.89
CA GLN A 235 1.39 -6.01 11.09
C GLN A 235 0.59 -5.73 9.83
N ILE A 236 -0.64 -5.24 10.02
CA ILE A 236 -1.45 -4.63 8.98
C ILE A 236 -1.69 -3.17 9.37
N PHE A 237 -1.64 -2.27 8.39
CA PHE A 237 -1.96 -0.86 8.56
C PHE A 237 -2.87 -0.38 7.43
N ASN A 238 -3.95 0.30 7.75
CA ASN A 238 -4.69 1.08 6.79
C ASN A 238 -3.86 2.28 6.36
N ALA A 239 -3.46 2.30 5.10
CA ALA A 239 -2.70 3.39 4.50
C ALA A 239 -3.66 4.34 3.78
N VAL A 240 -4.27 5.22 4.56
CA VAL A 240 -5.22 6.25 4.11
C VAL A 240 -4.97 7.56 4.82
N ASN A 241 -5.43 8.67 4.22
CA ASN A 241 -5.42 9.98 4.84
C ASN A 241 -6.45 10.07 5.99
N ASP A 242 -6.34 11.11 6.83
CA ASP A 242 -7.13 11.22 8.07
C ASP A 242 -8.61 11.51 7.81
N THR A 243 -8.92 12.16 6.68
CA THR A 243 -10.19 12.84 6.48
C THR A 243 -11.07 12.20 5.40
N ILE A 244 -12.38 12.20 5.65
CA ILE A 244 -13.41 11.75 4.69
C ILE A 244 -13.42 12.62 3.42
N THR A 245 -13.70 12.03 2.26
CA THR A 245 -13.89 12.72 0.98
C THR A 245 -15.33 13.26 0.81
N ALA A 246 -15.83 13.94 1.85
CA ALA A 246 -17.14 14.58 1.90
C ALA A 246 -17.10 15.85 2.75
N ILE A 247 -18.12 16.69 2.65
CA ILE A 247 -18.24 17.93 3.43
C ILE A 247 -19.02 17.65 4.73
N GLY A 248 -18.57 18.23 5.83
CA GLY A 248 -19.19 18.18 7.16
C GLY A 248 -18.74 16.99 8.00
N PRO A 249 -19.29 16.87 9.23
CA PRO A 249 -18.92 15.83 10.17
C PRO A 249 -19.26 14.42 9.64
N THR A 250 -18.30 13.51 9.71
CA THR A 250 -18.43 12.13 9.20
C THR A 250 -19.61 11.38 9.83
N ALA A 251 -19.84 11.52 11.14
CA ALA A 251 -20.96 10.84 11.81
C ALA A 251 -22.33 11.25 11.22
N ALA A 252 -22.53 12.54 10.93
CA ALA A 252 -23.76 13.03 10.33
C ALA A 252 -23.89 12.54 8.87
N PHE A 253 -22.80 12.51 8.13
CA PHE A 253 -22.75 11.99 6.76
C PHE A 253 -23.14 10.50 6.71
N LEU A 254 -22.54 9.67 7.56
CA LEU A 254 -22.80 8.23 7.61
C LEU A 254 -24.23 7.93 8.10
N LYS A 255 -24.75 8.69 9.06
CA LYS A 255 -26.16 8.56 9.49
C LYS A 255 -27.14 8.80 8.32
N LYS A 256 -26.81 9.70 7.40
CA LYS A 256 -27.62 10.00 6.22
C LYS A 256 -27.52 8.90 5.15
N HIS A 257 -26.30 8.40 4.87
CA HIS A 257 -26.02 7.55 3.71
C HIS A 257 -25.92 6.05 4.02
N CYS A 258 -25.67 5.69 5.30
CA CYS A 258 -25.60 4.32 5.79
C CYS A 258 -26.35 4.19 7.13
N PRO A 259 -27.65 4.53 7.19
CA PRO A 259 -28.40 4.66 8.46
C PRO A 259 -28.50 3.36 9.25
N ASN A 260 -28.38 2.22 8.58
CA ASN A 260 -28.52 0.88 9.19
C ASN A 260 -27.17 0.25 9.57
N THR A 261 -26.04 0.89 9.23
CA THR A 261 -24.72 0.36 9.54
C THR A 261 -24.33 0.70 10.99
N PRO A 262 -24.06 -0.29 11.85
CA PRO A 262 -23.71 -0.03 13.26
C PRO A 262 -22.33 0.62 13.38
N HIS A 263 -22.12 1.32 14.50
CA HIS A 263 -20.84 1.93 14.85
C HIS A 263 -20.22 1.17 16.03
N LYS A 264 -19.02 0.63 15.88
CA LYS A 264 -18.23 0.02 16.98
C LYS A 264 -17.62 1.06 17.92
N ARG A 265 -17.38 2.26 17.43
CA ARG A 265 -16.94 3.41 18.22
C ARG A 265 -17.41 4.71 17.59
N GLU A 266 -17.27 5.78 18.32
CA GLU A 266 -17.49 7.13 17.82
C GLU A 266 -16.46 7.49 16.74
N ILE A 267 -16.93 8.18 15.71
CA ILE A 267 -16.11 8.78 14.64
C ILE A 267 -16.14 10.28 14.86
N LEU A 268 -14.97 10.87 15.11
CA LEU A 268 -14.85 12.26 15.51
C LEU A 268 -14.61 13.20 14.32
N GLY A 269 -15.29 14.33 14.31
CA GLY A 269 -15.09 15.38 13.32
C GLY A 269 -15.21 14.87 11.88
N ASN A 270 -14.11 14.97 11.13
CA ASN A 270 -14.03 14.58 9.73
C ASN A 270 -13.19 13.29 9.52
N GLU A 271 -12.99 12.49 10.54
CA GLU A 271 -12.25 11.22 10.46
C GLU A 271 -12.80 10.34 9.34
N ALA A 272 -11.92 9.78 8.49
CA ALA A 272 -12.33 8.86 7.44
C ALA A 272 -12.98 7.58 8.04
N PRO A 273 -14.07 7.07 7.45
CA PRO A 273 -14.69 5.81 7.91
C PRO A 273 -13.75 4.60 7.79
N LEU A 274 -12.82 4.61 6.85
CA LEU A 274 -11.67 3.71 6.82
C LEU A 274 -10.56 4.35 7.65
N SER A 275 -10.35 3.83 8.86
CA SER A 275 -9.53 4.48 9.89
C SER A 275 -8.05 4.15 9.75
N ASN A 276 -7.20 5.17 9.78
CA ASN A 276 -5.74 5.03 9.86
C ASN A 276 -5.20 5.16 11.29
N ARG A 277 -6.07 5.06 12.31
CA ARG A 277 -5.71 5.24 13.71
C ARG A 277 -4.48 4.43 14.10
N ARG A 278 -4.43 3.16 13.70
CA ARG A 278 -3.29 2.27 13.98
C ARG A 278 -1.98 2.78 13.37
N ALA A 279 -1.99 3.29 12.14
CA ALA A 279 -0.80 3.90 11.52
C ALA A 279 -0.35 5.15 12.30
N ARG A 280 -1.28 5.97 12.78
CA ARG A 280 -0.97 7.15 13.60
C ARG A 280 -0.39 6.79 14.96
N GLU A 281 -0.98 5.82 15.65
CA GLU A 281 -0.58 5.42 17.02
C GLU A 281 0.74 4.64 17.03
N ILE A 282 0.92 3.68 16.12
CA ILE A 282 2.06 2.77 16.13
C ILE A 282 3.24 3.32 15.33
N LEU A 283 2.99 3.85 14.12
CA LEU A 283 4.03 4.35 13.23
C LEU A 283 4.34 5.82 13.47
N GLY A 284 3.40 6.59 14.03
CA GLY A 284 3.51 8.04 14.17
C GLY A 284 3.14 8.82 12.90
N PHE A 285 2.38 8.21 12.00
CA PHE A 285 1.90 8.87 10.78
C PHE A 285 1.18 10.18 11.09
N ARG A 286 1.43 11.20 10.27
CA ARG A 286 0.74 12.49 10.32
C ARG A 286 0.48 12.94 8.88
N GLU A 287 -0.79 13.11 8.55
CA GLU A 287 -1.23 13.59 7.24
C GLU A 287 -0.60 14.94 6.93
N GLU A 288 0.07 15.05 5.79
CA GLU A 288 0.62 16.31 5.27
C GLU A 288 -0.25 16.86 4.14
N HIS A 289 -0.98 16.01 3.43
CA HIS A 289 -1.70 16.33 2.22
C HIS A 289 -3.21 16.10 2.33
N ASP A 290 -3.87 16.83 3.26
CA ASP A 290 -5.34 16.89 3.30
C ASP A 290 -5.88 17.52 2.00
N TRP A 291 -6.84 16.86 1.36
CA TRP A 291 -7.47 17.32 0.11
C TRP A 291 -8.03 18.74 0.22
N ARG A 292 -8.49 19.16 1.38
CA ARG A 292 -9.03 20.51 1.63
C ARG A 292 -8.03 21.63 1.39
N LYS A 293 -6.74 21.32 1.40
CA LYS A 293 -5.67 22.29 1.06
C LYS A 293 -5.62 22.59 -0.43
N TYR A 294 -6.13 21.67 -1.27
CA TYR A 294 -6.00 21.72 -2.74
C TYR A 294 -7.32 22.02 -3.44
N VAL A 295 -8.45 21.74 -2.78
CA VAL A 295 -9.79 21.93 -3.35
C VAL A 295 -10.51 22.98 -2.52
N LYS A 296 -10.71 24.17 -3.12
CA LYS A 296 -11.56 25.20 -2.49
C LYS A 296 -13.01 24.75 -2.61
N SER A 297 -13.76 24.72 -1.51
CA SER A 297 -15.21 24.72 -1.53
C SER A 297 -15.66 26.07 -2.12
N GLU A 298 -16.32 26.04 -3.26
CA GLU A 298 -17.05 27.21 -3.78
C GLU A 298 -18.21 27.52 -2.86
#